data_7ede8144c6cddc0a058bb17b12cd18e2
#
_entry.id   7ede8144c6cddc0a058bb17b12cd18e2
#
_cell.length_a   1.000
_cell.length_b   1.000
_cell.length_c   1.000
_cell.angle_alpha   90.00
_cell.angle_beta   90.00
_cell.angle_gamma   90.00
#
_symmetry.space_group_name_H-M   'P 1'
#
loop_
_entity.id
_entity.type
_entity.pdbx_description
1 polymer ?
#
loop_
_entity_poly.entity_id
_entity_poly.type
_entity_poly.pdbx_seq_one_letter_code
_entity_poly.pdbx_strand_id
1 'polypeptide(L)'
;MTTTLNDIMRKRLETIEEAASVQQAARKMKDRNVSSLVVVGMEGKPQGLVTERDLVRKVCINDISASAVTNKDIMSSPLITISSNSSPSEAADIMLQQNVRHLLVIDKANVNKPVGIVTPLDFTRYQEYTDDKEKDAIEKILEYYI
;
A
#
# COMPACT_ATOMS: atom_id res chain seq x y z
N MET A 1 10.57 8.16 -23.31
CA MET A 1 9.50 7.35 -22.72
C MET A 1 9.24 7.77 -21.29
N THR A 2 7.98 7.90 -20.96
CA THR A 2 7.56 8.36 -19.64
C THR A 2 7.36 7.16 -18.73
N THR A 3 8.01 7.19 -17.57
CA THR A 3 7.83 6.17 -16.56
C THR A 3 6.48 6.34 -15.86
N THR A 4 5.74 5.26 -15.72
CA THR A 4 4.47 5.25 -14.98
C THR A 4 4.55 4.30 -13.80
N LEU A 5 3.55 4.34 -12.94
CA LEU A 5 3.48 3.44 -11.79
C LEU A 5 3.43 1.97 -12.22
N ASN A 6 2.87 1.71 -13.41
CA ASN A 6 2.86 0.35 -13.94
C ASN A 6 4.27 -0.24 -14.06
N ASP A 7 5.27 0.62 -14.25
CA ASP A 7 6.67 0.19 -14.39
C ASP A 7 7.35 -0.11 -13.06
N ILE A 8 6.90 0.50 -11.95
CA ILE A 8 7.58 0.38 -10.66
C ILE A 8 6.78 -0.34 -9.58
N MET A 9 5.45 -0.41 -9.70
CA MET A 9 4.60 -0.99 -8.67
C MET A 9 4.84 -2.48 -8.48
N ARG A 10 4.51 -2.99 -7.30
CA ARG A 10 4.39 -4.43 -7.08
C ARG A 10 3.09 -4.89 -7.71
N LYS A 11 3.20 -5.80 -8.66
CA LYS A 11 2.05 -6.34 -9.38
C LYS A 11 1.36 -7.47 -8.61
N ARG A 12 2.04 -8.01 -7.61
CA ARG A 12 1.50 -9.07 -6.79
C ARG A 12 0.69 -8.48 -5.64
N LEU A 13 -0.61 -8.71 -5.68
CA LEU A 13 -1.52 -8.28 -4.62
C LEU A 13 -1.83 -9.47 -3.72
N GLU A 14 -1.62 -9.29 -2.44
CA GLU A 14 -2.05 -10.26 -1.44
C GLU A 14 -3.24 -9.69 -0.68
N THR A 15 -4.24 -10.51 -0.45
CA THR A 15 -5.48 -10.10 0.20
C THR A 15 -5.71 -10.86 1.48
N ILE A 16 -6.58 -10.33 2.33
CA ILE A 16 -7.05 -11.00 3.54
C ILE A 16 -8.51 -10.64 3.74
N GLU A 17 -9.31 -11.55 4.24
CA GLU A 17 -10.71 -11.29 4.50
C GLU A 17 -10.88 -10.37 5.71
N GLU A 18 -11.88 -9.49 5.65
CA GLU A 18 -12.15 -8.54 6.72
C GLU A 18 -12.50 -9.22 8.05
N ALA A 19 -13.13 -10.38 7.98
CA ALA A 19 -13.53 -11.16 9.16
C ALA A 19 -12.41 -12.03 9.72
N ALA A 20 -11.30 -12.19 8.98
CA ALA A 20 -10.16 -12.97 9.46
C ALA A 20 -9.43 -12.22 10.57
N SER A 21 -8.72 -12.95 11.42
CA SER A 21 -8.00 -12.34 12.53
C SER A 21 -6.75 -11.60 12.07
N VAL A 22 -6.33 -10.65 12.87
CA VAL A 22 -5.08 -9.92 12.66
C VAL A 22 -3.89 -10.89 12.74
N GLN A 23 -3.99 -11.93 13.56
CA GLN A 23 -2.95 -12.96 13.62
C GLN A 23 -2.78 -13.66 12.28
N GLN A 24 -3.87 -13.97 11.59
CA GLN A 24 -3.82 -14.56 10.26
C GLN A 24 -3.18 -13.61 9.25
N ALA A 25 -3.49 -12.32 9.37
CA ALA A 25 -2.87 -11.30 8.52
C ALA A 25 -1.35 -11.24 8.75
N ALA A 26 -0.92 -11.25 10.01
CA ALA A 26 0.51 -11.21 10.35
C ALA A 26 1.24 -12.42 9.78
N ARG A 27 0.66 -13.60 9.89
CA ARG A 27 1.25 -14.82 9.33
C ARG A 27 1.36 -14.75 7.82
N LYS A 28 0.32 -14.24 7.16
CA LYS A 28 0.33 -14.10 5.70
C LYS A 28 1.39 -13.10 5.25
N MET A 29 1.53 -11.97 5.95
CA MET A 29 2.58 -11.00 5.65
C MET A 29 3.96 -11.64 5.73
N LYS A 30 4.21 -12.43 6.77
CA LYS A 30 5.47 -13.15 6.94
C LYS A 30 5.68 -14.17 5.83
N ASP A 31 4.68 -15.03 5.59
CA ASP A 31 4.79 -16.13 4.63
C ASP A 31 4.94 -15.65 3.19
N ARG A 32 4.30 -14.55 2.87
CA ARG A 32 4.34 -13.97 1.52
C ARG A 32 5.38 -12.87 1.36
N ASN A 33 6.07 -12.53 2.45
CA ASN A 33 7.08 -11.48 2.48
C ASN A 33 6.54 -10.15 1.95
N VAL A 34 5.40 -9.74 2.46
CA VAL A 34 4.78 -8.46 2.12
C VAL A 34 4.51 -7.67 3.39
N SER A 35 4.49 -6.33 3.29
CA SER A 35 4.26 -5.44 4.43
C SER A 35 2.82 -4.95 4.52
N SER A 36 1.97 -5.35 3.58
CA SER A 36 0.58 -4.93 3.55
C SER A 36 -0.29 -5.99 2.89
N LEU A 37 -1.56 -5.98 3.27
CA LEU A 37 -2.58 -6.83 2.66
C LEU A 37 -3.79 -5.97 2.33
N VAL A 38 -4.41 -6.23 1.17
CA VAL A 38 -5.68 -5.62 0.82
C VAL A 38 -6.78 -6.37 1.55
N VAL A 39 -7.55 -5.67 2.36
CA VAL A 39 -8.66 -6.27 3.09
C VAL A 39 -9.88 -6.30 2.19
N VAL A 40 -10.45 -7.50 2.01
CA VAL A 40 -11.60 -7.69 1.13
C VAL A 40 -12.84 -8.10 1.92
N GLY A 41 -13.99 -7.63 1.44
CA GLY A 41 -15.27 -7.98 2.01
C GLY A 41 -15.84 -9.27 1.44
N MET A 42 -17.12 -9.51 1.68
CA MET A 42 -17.81 -10.76 1.34
C MET A 42 -17.75 -11.11 -0.16
N GLU A 43 -17.75 -10.14 -1.03
CA GLU A 43 -17.72 -10.37 -2.48
C GLU A 43 -16.32 -10.21 -3.08
N GLY A 44 -15.29 -10.23 -2.23
CA GLY A 44 -13.93 -10.00 -2.66
C GLY A 44 -13.63 -8.54 -3.00
N LYS A 45 -14.53 -7.64 -2.63
CA LYS A 45 -14.38 -6.21 -2.90
C LYS A 45 -13.38 -5.56 -1.94
N PRO A 46 -12.38 -4.84 -2.42
CA PRO A 46 -11.43 -4.15 -1.55
C PRO A 46 -12.12 -3.15 -0.64
N GLN A 47 -11.85 -3.24 0.67
CA GLN A 47 -12.44 -2.40 1.69
C GLN A 47 -11.42 -1.48 2.36
N GLY A 48 -10.18 -1.95 2.52
CA GLY A 48 -9.15 -1.21 3.22
C GLY A 48 -7.80 -1.88 3.07
N LEU A 49 -6.83 -1.38 3.82
CA LEU A 49 -5.49 -1.95 3.90
C LEU A 49 -5.12 -2.23 5.34
N VAL A 50 -4.43 -3.35 5.56
CA VAL A 50 -3.77 -3.65 6.83
C VAL A 50 -2.28 -3.73 6.55
N THR A 51 -1.49 -3.01 7.35
CA THR A 51 -0.03 -2.94 7.19
C THR A 51 0.66 -3.39 8.46
N GLU A 52 1.96 -3.68 8.36
CA GLU A 52 2.77 -3.99 9.54
C GLU A 52 2.72 -2.85 10.56
N ARG A 53 2.67 -1.62 10.09
CA ARG A 53 2.56 -0.45 10.95
C ARG A 53 1.25 -0.45 11.74
N ASP A 54 0.14 -0.89 11.12
CA ASP A 54 -1.15 -1.02 11.81
C ASP A 54 -1.06 -2.05 12.94
N LEU A 55 -0.37 -3.17 12.70
CA LEU A 55 -0.23 -4.20 13.73
C LEU A 55 0.52 -3.67 14.95
N VAL A 56 1.59 -2.92 14.72
CA VAL A 56 2.36 -2.33 15.81
C VAL A 56 1.56 -1.27 16.56
N ARG A 57 0.97 -0.35 15.84
CA ARG A 57 0.35 0.86 16.42
C ARG A 57 -1.06 0.66 16.95
N LYS A 58 -1.78 -0.33 16.46
CA LYS A 58 -3.17 -0.55 16.85
C LYS A 58 -3.39 -1.81 17.69
N VAL A 59 -2.48 -2.76 17.57
CA VAL A 59 -2.62 -4.05 18.26
C VAL A 59 -1.54 -4.23 19.33
N CYS A 60 -0.27 -4.21 18.93
CA CYS A 60 0.83 -4.49 19.87
C CYS A 60 0.92 -3.44 20.98
N ILE A 61 0.84 -2.17 20.64
CA ILE A 61 0.98 -1.09 21.63
C ILE A 61 -0.15 -1.09 22.67
N ASN A 62 -1.32 -1.60 22.29
CA ASN A 62 -2.47 -1.67 23.16
C ASN A 62 -2.62 -3.01 23.89
N ASP A 63 -1.65 -3.87 23.73
CA ASP A 63 -1.62 -5.22 24.35
C ASP A 63 -2.88 -6.03 24.05
N ILE A 64 -3.34 -5.94 22.80
CA ILE A 64 -4.49 -6.69 22.34
C ILE A 64 -4.02 -8.00 21.71
N SER A 65 -4.72 -9.10 22.00
CA SER A 65 -4.41 -10.37 21.38
C SER A 65 -4.74 -10.32 19.89
N ALA A 66 -3.77 -10.60 19.05
CA ALA A 66 -3.94 -10.57 17.60
C ALA A 66 -5.01 -11.55 17.10
N SER A 67 -5.26 -12.64 17.85
CA SER A 67 -6.28 -13.62 17.49
C SER A 67 -7.69 -13.16 17.87
N ALA A 68 -7.83 -12.12 18.68
CA ALA A 68 -9.12 -11.62 19.17
C ALA A 68 -9.64 -10.43 18.37
N VAL A 69 -8.88 -9.94 17.39
CA VAL A 69 -9.19 -8.73 16.61
C VAL A 69 -9.28 -9.09 15.14
N THR A 70 -10.27 -8.55 14.44
CA THR A 70 -10.41 -8.78 13.00
C THR A 70 -9.69 -7.70 12.19
N ASN A 71 -9.43 -8.01 10.93
CA ASN A 71 -8.81 -7.05 10.03
C ASN A 71 -9.70 -5.83 9.80
N LYS A 72 -11.01 -6.03 9.81
CA LYS A 72 -11.96 -4.92 9.71
C LYS A 72 -11.79 -3.91 10.84
N ASP A 73 -11.46 -4.38 12.05
CA ASP A 73 -11.33 -3.52 13.22
C ASP A 73 -10.15 -2.57 13.14
N ILE A 74 -9.08 -2.98 12.44
CA ILE A 74 -7.83 -2.19 12.43
C ILE A 74 -7.45 -1.63 11.06
N MET A 75 -8.09 -2.07 9.99
CA MET A 75 -7.74 -1.63 8.64
C MET A 75 -7.87 -0.12 8.48
N SER A 76 -7.03 0.44 7.61
CA SER A 76 -7.16 1.82 7.16
C SER A 76 -8.17 1.88 6.02
N SER A 77 -9.18 2.72 6.14
CA SER A 77 -10.18 2.93 5.10
C SER A 77 -10.63 4.40 5.12
N PRO A 78 -11.12 4.95 3.99
CA PRO A 78 -11.17 4.30 2.68
C PRO A 78 -9.77 4.07 2.10
N LEU A 79 -9.72 3.20 1.10
CA LEU A 79 -8.47 2.96 0.37
C LEU A 79 -8.05 4.21 -0.39
N ILE A 80 -6.76 4.54 -0.30
CA ILE A 80 -6.20 5.61 -1.13
C ILE A 80 -5.68 4.95 -2.39
N THR A 81 -6.23 5.35 -3.52
CA THR A 81 -5.93 4.75 -4.82
C THR A 81 -5.26 5.73 -5.76
N ILE A 82 -4.57 5.19 -6.76
CA ILE A 82 -3.94 5.98 -7.79
C ILE A 82 -3.96 5.19 -9.10
N SER A 83 -4.03 5.88 -10.23
CA SER A 83 -4.02 5.23 -11.54
C SER A 83 -2.66 4.65 -11.89
N SER A 84 -2.66 3.49 -12.55
CA SER A 84 -1.43 2.86 -13.06
C SER A 84 -0.69 3.72 -14.07
N ASN A 85 -1.38 4.67 -14.71
CA ASN A 85 -0.79 5.59 -15.67
C ASN A 85 -0.19 6.84 -15.03
N SER A 86 -0.35 7.00 -13.71
CA SER A 86 0.22 8.14 -12.99
C SER A 86 1.74 8.03 -12.90
N SER A 87 2.39 9.18 -12.72
CA SER A 87 3.83 9.22 -12.57
C SER A 87 4.27 8.86 -11.15
N PRO A 88 5.51 8.42 -10.97
CA PRO A 88 6.06 8.21 -9.63
C PRO A 88 6.01 9.47 -8.75
N SER A 89 6.22 10.66 -9.33
CA SER A 89 6.16 11.90 -8.55
C SER A 89 4.76 12.20 -8.04
N GLU A 90 3.71 11.90 -8.82
CA GLU A 90 2.34 12.05 -8.35
C GLU A 90 2.06 11.13 -7.17
N ALA A 91 2.54 9.90 -7.23
CA ALA A 91 2.40 8.95 -6.13
C ALA A 91 3.13 9.44 -4.88
N ALA A 92 4.35 9.94 -5.03
CA ALA A 92 5.13 10.48 -3.92
C ALA A 92 4.42 11.66 -3.27
N ASP A 93 3.85 12.57 -4.06
CA ASP A 93 3.10 13.71 -3.55
C ASP A 93 1.88 13.27 -2.74
N ILE A 94 1.13 12.30 -3.22
CA ILE A 94 -0.04 11.78 -2.51
C ILE A 94 0.38 11.15 -1.18
N MET A 95 1.45 10.37 -1.18
CA MET A 95 1.95 9.75 0.04
C MET A 95 2.32 10.78 1.09
N LEU A 96 2.98 11.86 0.68
CA LEU A 96 3.37 12.95 1.58
C LEU A 96 2.16 13.73 2.08
N GLN A 97 1.24 14.09 1.18
CA GLN A 97 0.04 14.85 1.53
C GLN A 97 -0.89 14.08 2.47
N GLN A 98 -1.06 12.79 2.21
CA GLN A 98 -1.97 11.93 2.98
C GLN A 98 -1.28 11.23 4.14
N ASN A 99 0.04 11.37 4.26
CA ASN A 99 0.85 10.70 5.29
C ASN A 99 0.65 9.18 5.27
N VAL A 100 0.70 8.60 4.09
CA VAL A 100 0.55 7.15 3.88
C VAL A 100 1.77 6.61 3.15
N ARG A 101 2.04 5.31 3.35
CA ARG A 101 3.19 4.62 2.76
C ARG A 101 2.78 3.58 1.73
N HIS A 102 1.50 3.42 1.50
CA HIS A 102 0.96 2.43 0.58
C HIS A 102 -0.16 3.07 -0.23
N LEU A 103 -0.09 2.92 -1.55
CA LEU A 103 -1.17 3.32 -2.44
C LEU A 103 -1.60 2.10 -3.24
N LEU A 104 -2.90 1.88 -3.31
CA LEU A 104 -3.45 0.84 -4.16
C LEU A 104 -3.51 1.38 -5.58
N VAL A 105 -2.84 0.68 -6.50
CA VAL A 105 -2.82 1.08 -7.91
C VAL A 105 -3.97 0.41 -8.63
N ILE A 106 -4.78 1.19 -9.31
CA ILE A 106 -5.95 0.71 -10.05
C ILE A 106 -5.78 0.94 -11.54
N ASP A 107 -6.44 0.09 -12.32
CA ASP A 107 -6.49 0.25 -13.76
C ASP A 107 -7.53 1.33 -14.09
N LYS A 108 -7.11 2.35 -14.85
CA LYS A 108 -7.99 3.45 -15.24
C LYS A 108 -9.17 2.96 -16.08
N ALA A 109 -8.99 1.90 -16.85
CA ALA A 109 -10.07 1.33 -17.68
C ALA A 109 -11.08 0.54 -16.85
N ASN A 110 -10.67 0.07 -15.66
CA ASN A 110 -11.53 -0.69 -14.76
C ASN A 110 -11.20 -0.26 -13.32
N VAL A 111 -11.86 0.81 -12.87
CA VAL A 111 -11.58 1.45 -11.58
C VAL A 111 -11.80 0.57 -10.36
N ASN A 112 -12.48 -0.57 -10.55
CA ASN A 112 -12.73 -1.51 -9.46
C ASN A 112 -11.70 -2.61 -9.39
N LYS A 113 -10.72 -2.63 -10.31
CA LYS A 113 -9.72 -3.67 -10.37
C LYS A 113 -8.36 -3.16 -9.90
N PRO A 114 -7.92 -3.55 -8.70
CA PRO A 114 -6.57 -3.24 -8.28
C PRO A 114 -5.57 -4.05 -9.10
N VAL A 115 -4.49 -3.40 -9.50
CA VAL A 115 -3.44 -4.03 -10.33
C VAL A 115 -2.09 -4.05 -9.66
N GLY A 116 -1.93 -3.36 -8.54
CA GLY A 116 -0.67 -3.36 -7.82
C GLY A 116 -0.70 -2.49 -6.58
N ILE A 117 0.42 -2.44 -5.90
CA ILE A 117 0.66 -1.56 -4.75
C ILE A 117 1.98 -0.85 -4.97
N VAL A 118 2.04 0.42 -4.59
CA VAL A 118 3.29 1.18 -4.61
C VAL A 118 3.60 1.68 -3.20
N THR A 119 4.87 1.56 -2.82
CA THR A 119 5.41 2.02 -1.55
C THR A 119 6.67 2.86 -1.80
N PRO A 120 7.16 3.61 -0.80
CA PRO A 120 8.40 4.38 -0.98
C PRO A 120 9.58 3.51 -1.42
N LEU A 121 9.62 2.25 -1.02
CA LEU A 121 10.71 1.35 -1.41
C LEU A 121 10.76 1.11 -2.92
N ASP A 122 9.63 1.17 -3.59
CA ASP A 122 9.56 0.95 -5.03
C ASP A 122 10.27 2.05 -5.80
N PHE A 123 10.38 3.25 -5.23
CA PHE A 123 11.11 4.35 -5.86
C PHE A 123 12.62 4.13 -5.86
N THR A 124 13.15 3.32 -4.94
CA THR A 124 14.58 3.04 -4.88
C THR A 124 15.08 2.26 -6.11
N ARG A 125 14.18 1.59 -6.81
CA ARG A 125 14.51 0.84 -8.02
C ARG A 125 14.69 1.74 -9.22
N TYR A 126 14.30 2.99 -9.09
CA TYR A 126 14.38 3.98 -10.15
C TYR A 126 15.53 4.91 -9.92
N GLN A 127 16.59 4.70 -10.68
CA GLN A 127 17.79 5.52 -10.59
C GLN A 127 17.86 6.58 -11.67
N GLU A 128 17.05 6.47 -12.72
CA GLU A 128 17.01 7.42 -13.80
C GLU A 128 15.70 8.19 -13.80
N TYR A 129 15.77 9.42 -13.35
CA TYR A 129 14.62 10.34 -13.35
C TYR A 129 14.74 11.26 -14.54
N THR A 130 13.63 11.46 -15.22
CA THR A 130 13.60 12.16 -16.51
C THR A 130 13.63 13.68 -16.39
N ASP A 131 13.29 14.22 -15.22
CA ASP A 131 13.34 15.67 -14.99
C ASP A 131 13.60 15.97 -13.51
N ASP A 132 13.99 17.24 -13.25
CA ASP A 132 14.36 17.69 -11.91
C ASP A 132 13.17 17.68 -10.93
N LYS A 133 11.97 17.92 -11.44
CA LYS A 133 10.76 17.97 -10.61
C LYS A 133 10.41 16.57 -10.08
N GLU A 134 10.49 15.57 -10.94
CA GLU A 134 10.23 14.20 -10.54
C GLU A 134 11.30 13.68 -9.57
N LYS A 135 12.55 14.01 -9.86
CA LYS A 135 13.67 13.65 -9.00
C LYS A 135 13.52 14.25 -7.60
N ASP A 136 13.10 15.52 -7.51
CA ASP A 136 12.91 16.21 -6.25
C ASP A 136 11.82 15.55 -5.39
N ALA A 137 10.68 15.20 -6.00
CA ALA A 137 9.58 14.53 -5.31
C ALA A 137 10.02 13.16 -4.78
N ILE A 138 10.76 12.41 -5.56
CA ILE A 138 11.26 11.09 -5.16
C ILE A 138 12.28 11.22 -4.02
N GLU A 139 13.20 12.16 -4.10
CA GLU A 139 14.18 12.40 -3.03
C GLU A 139 13.49 12.74 -1.70
N LYS A 140 12.45 13.56 -1.73
CA LYS A 140 11.68 13.89 -0.55
C LYS A 140 11.01 12.70 0.09
N ILE A 141 10.42 11.83 -0.72
CA ILE A 141 9.74 10.64 -0.20
C ILE A 141 10.76 9.68 0.44
N LEU A 142 11.93 9.54 -0.17
CA LEU A 142 12.98 8.68 0.37
C LEU A 142 13.53 9.23 1.69
N GLU A 143 13.73 10.54 1.80
CA GLU A 143 14.14 11.18 3.05
C GLU A 143 13.12 10.98 4.15
N TYR A 144 11.84 11.14 3.83
CA TYR A 144 10.77 11.09 4.81
C TYR A 144 10.53 9.68 5.35
N TYR A 145 10.61 8.66 4.50
CA TYR A 145 10.20 7.30 4.86
C TYR A 145 11.34 6.29 4.99
N ILE A 146 12.53 6.62 4.54
CA ILE A 146 13.69 5.74 4.57
C ILE A 146 14.88 6.42 5.25
#